data_7bf0d0b4e4111b322df40e9516c4e8c4
#
_entry.id   7bf0d0b4e4111b322df40e9516c4e8c4
#
_cell.length_a   1.000
_cell.length_b   1.000
_cell.length_c   1.000
_cell.angle_alpha   90.00
_cell.angle_beta   90.00
_cell.angle_gamma   90.00
#
_symmetry.space_group_name_H-M   'P 1'
#
loop_
_entity.id
_entity.type
_entity.pdbx_description
1 polymer ?
#
loop_
_entity_poly.entity_id
_entity_poly.type
_entity_poly.pdbx_seq_one_letter_code
_entity_poly.pdbx_strand_id
1 'polypeptide(L)'
;MTERSMVAVFLHEQALEVLGAAIKPYLSDGPAGPHLLCRDVETGGALIEVSMEGRDKDGKPVELELMMPTGFIRLVVSVRSDGDFGFI
;
A
#
# COMPACT_ATOMS: atom_id res chain seq x y z
N MET A 1 24.70 -7.15 -1.64
CA MET A 1 23.51 -6.76 -2.40
C MET A 1 22.29 -6.72 -1.54
N THR A 2 21.50 -5.70 -1.70
CA THR A 2 20.33 -5.49 -0.85
C THR A 2 19.08 -6.05 -1.50
N GLU A 3 18.39 -6.89 -0.78
CA GLU A 3 17.12 -7.44 -1.21
C GLU A 3 16.03 -6.39 -1.04
N ARG A 4 15.19 -6.25 -2.05
CA ARG A 4 14.07 -5.33 -1.98
C ARG A 4 12.82 -6.07 -1.54
N SER A 5 12.11 -5.49 -0.59
CA SER A 5 10.84 -6.01 -0.12
C SER A 5 9.75 -5.01 -0.43
N MET A 6 8.68 -5.47 -1.05
CA MET A 6 7.52 -4.65 -1.33
C MET A 6 6.28 -5.40 -0.95
N VAL A 7 5.30 -4.68 -0.46
CA VAL A 7 4.03 -5.26 -0.05
C VAL A 7 2.92 -4.51 -0.78
N ALA A 8 2.13 -5.24 -1.54
CA ALA A 8 0.97 -4.68 -2.21
C ALA A 8 -0.27 -5.00 -1.38
N VAL A 9 -1.01 -3.96 -1.03
CA VAL A 9 -2.22 -4.09 -0.22
C VAL A 9 -3.41 -3.71 -1.08
N PHE A 10 -4.29 -4.68 -1.32
CA PHE A 10 -5.48 -4.49 -2.13
C PHE A 10 -6.67 -4.27 -1.21
N LEU A 11 -7.44 -3.24 -1.49
CA LEU A 11 -8.61 -2.90 -0.69
C LEU A 11 -9.87 -3.42 -1.36
N HIS A 12 -10.88 -3.70 -0.54
CA HIS A 12 -12.20 -4.00 -1.07
C HIS A 12 -12.77 -2.79 -1.80
N GLU A 13 -13.61 -3.03 -2.78
CA GLU A 13 -14.22 -1.97 -3.54
C GLU A 13 -15.00 -1.01 -2.66
N GLN A 14 -15.71 -1.53 -1.67
CA GLN A 14 -16.44 -0.70 -0.72
C GLN A 14 -15.52 0.21 0.07
N ALA A 15 -14.33 -0.28 0.42
CA ALA A 15 -13.37 0.53 1.13
C ALA A 15 -12.88 1.69 0.28
N LEU A 16 -12.67 1.45 -1.00
CA LEU A 16 -12.27 2.51 -1.93
C LEU A 16 -13.34 3.58 -2.03
N GLU A 17 -14.60 3.18 -2.03
CA GLU A 17 -15.71 4.13 -2.06
C GLU A 17 -15.79 4.94 -0.78
N VAL A 18 -15.65 4.29 0.36
CA VAL A 18 -15.72 4.96 1.66
C VAL A 18 -14.58 5.95 1.83
N LEU A 19 -13.37 5.54 1.45
CA LEU A 19 -12.19 6.40 1.58
C LEU A 19 -12.19 7.52 0.53
N GLY A 20 -12.73 7.23 -0.64
CA GLY A 20 -12.91 8.23 -1.68
C GLY A 20 -11.62 8.90 -2.09
N ALA A 21 -11.68 10.23 -2.22
CA ALA A 21 -10.53 10.99 -2.68
C ALA A 21 -9.35 10.95 -1.72
N ALA A 22 -9.58 10.62 -0.45
CA ALA A 22 -8.51 10.61 0.54
C ALA A 22 -7.45 9.55 0.26
N ILE A 23 -7.86 8.42 -0.35
CA ILE A 23 -6.93 7.33 -0.61
C ILE A 23 -6.29 7.41 -2.00
N LYS A 24 -6.91 8.14 -2.91
CA LYS A 24 -6.48 8.17 -4.31
C LYS A 24 -5.01 8.52 -4.52
N PRO A 25 -4.45 9.52 -3.82
CA PRO A 25 -3.04 9.85 -4.03
C PRO A 25 -2.07 8.73 -3.70
N TYR A 26 -2.51 7.76 -2.92
CA TYR A 26 -1.63 6.68 -2.46
C TYR A 26 -1.80 5.39 -3.24
N LEU A 27 -2.76 5.36 -4.17
CA LEU A 27 -3.03 4.15 -4.94
C LEU A 27 -2.15 4.06 -6.16
N SER A 28 -1.70 2.84 -6.44
CA SER A 28 -1.03 2.50 -7.67
C SER A 28 -1.94 1.60 -8.49
N ASP A 29 -1.80 1.65 -9.79
CA ASP A 29 -2.56 0.78 -10.68
C ASP A 29 -1.68 -0.33 -11.22
N GLY A 30 -2.29 -1.47 -11.48
CA GLY A 30 -1.60 -2.60 -12.06
C GLY A 30 -2.60 -3.60 -12.60
N PRO A 31 -2.11 -4.73 -13.13
CA PRO A 31 -3.01 -5.75 -13.72
C PRO A 31 -4.05 -6.29 -12.75
N ALA A 32 -3.75 -6.29 -11.47
CA ALA A 32 -4.67 -6.83 -10.46
C ALA A 32 -5.58 -5.75 -9.86
N GLY A 33 -5.47 -4.51 -10.34
CA GLY A 33 -6.30 -3.41 -9.88
C GLY A 33 -5.59 -2.45 -8.95
N PRO A 34 -6.32 -1.46 -8.43
CA PRO A 34 -5.71 -0.45 -7.55
C PRO A 34 -5.24 -1.06 -6.22
N HIS A 35 -4.09 -0.62 -5.76
CA HIS A 35 -3.49 -1.15 -4.55
C HIS A 35 -2.56 -0.11 -3.92
N LEU A 36 -2.24 -0.32 -2.64
CA LEU A 36 -1.22 0.46 -1.95
C LEU A 36 0.10 -0.29 -2.06
N LEU A 37 1.12 0.39 -2.54
CA LEU A 37 2.44 -0.22 -2.64
C LEU A 37 3.26 0.25 -1.45
N CYS A 38 3.56 -0.65 -0.54
CA CYS A 38 4.10 -0.34 0.77
C CYS A 38 5.46 -0.98 0.99
N ARG A 39 6.18 -0.44 1.96
CA ARG A 39 7.44 -1.03 2.38
C ARG A 39 7.22 -2.02 3.51
N ASP A 40 6.23 -1.79 4.32
CA ASP A 40 5.96 -2.62 5.47
C ASP A 40 4.48 -2.56 5.85
N VAL A 41 3.99 -3.62 6.45
CA VAL A 41 2.60 -3.74 6.86
C VAL A 41 2.53 -4.45 8.20
N GLU A 42 1.81 -3.87 9.15
CA GLU A 42 1.55 -4.48 10.44
C GLU A 42 0.09 -4.84 10.55
N THR A 43 -0.19 -6.09 10.91
CA THR A 43 -1.55 -6.60 10.90
C THR A 43 -2.01 -7.14 12.27
N GLY A 44 -1.39 -6.71 13.34
CA GLY A 44 -1.60 -7.34 14.63
C GLY A 44 -2.82 -6.91 15.43
N GLY A 45 -3.69 -6.06 14.90
CA GLY A 45 -4.83 -5.56 15.65
C GLY A 45 -6.04 -5.28 14.79
N ALA A 46 -6.98 -4.50 15.33
CA ALA A 46 -8.20 -4.12 14.62
C ALA A 46 -7.89 -3.19 13.45
N LEU A 47 -6.76 -2.49 13.50
CA LEU A 47 -6.30 -1.64 12.43
C LEU A 47 -5.09 -2.26 11.76
N ILE A 48 -5.04 -2.15 10.45
CA ILE A 48 -3.83 -2.46 9.72
C ILE A 48 -3.02 -1.17 9.58
N GLU A 49 -1.72 -1.28 9.75
CA GLU A 49 -0.83 -0.14 9.61
C GLU A 49 0.10 -0.39 8.44
N VAL A 50 0.10 0.50 7.47
CA VAL A 50 0.96 0.38 6.30
C VAL A 50 1.93 1.55 6.26
N SER A 51 3.19 1.24 5.99
CA SER A 51 4.25 2.23 5.86
C SER A 51 4.65 2.33 4.40
N MET A 52 4.64 3.55 3.88
CA MET A 52 4.97 3.77 2.48
C MET A 52 5.71 5.08 2.31
N GLU A 53 6.34 5.21 1.17
CA GLU A 53 7.08 6.40 0.83
C GLU A 53 6.18 7.40 0.13
N GLY A 54 6.26 8.65 0.53
CA GLY A 54 5.54 9.71 -0.14
C GLY A 54 6.44 10.91 -0.32
N ARG A 55 5.84 12.03 -0.69
CA ARG A 55 6.57 13.26 -0.88
C ARG A 55 5.82 14.40 -0.21
N ASP A 56 6.56 15.33 0.37
CA ASP A 56 5.94 16.51 0.94
C ASP A 56 5.71 17.55 -0.16
N LYS A 57 5.21 18.73 0.23
CA LYS A 57 4.89 19.78 -0.73
C LYS A 57 6.12 20.31 -1.47
N ASP A 58 7.30 20.09 -0.91
CA ASP A 58 8.56 20.52 -1.52
C ASP A 58 9.21 19.43 -2.35
N GLY A 59 8.54 18.30 -2.48
CA GLY A 59 9.05 17.17 -3.24
C GLY A 59 10.04 16.30 -2.50
N LYS A 60 10.26 16.54 -1.22
CA LYS A 60 11.18 15.75 -0.43
C LYS A 60 10.55 14.43 0.00
N PRO A 61 11.33 13.35 0.03
CA PRO A 61 10.77 12.07 0.48
C PRO A 61 10.39 12.12 1.95
N VAL A 62 9.22 11.57 2.24
CA VAL A 62 8.73 11.43 3.60
C VAL A 62 8.19 10.02 3.78
N GLU A 63 8.20 9.54 5.00
CA GLU A 63 7.59 8.26 5.31
C GLU A 63 6.16 8.50 5.78
N LEU A 64 5.24 7.77 5.17
CA LEU A 64 3.83 7.86 5.50
C LEU A 64 3.39 6.60 6.21
N GLU A 65 2.53 6.76 7.19
CA GLU A 65 1.88 5.63 7.84
C GLU A 65 0.38 5.82 7.68
N LEU A 66 -0.26 4.81 7.12
CA LEU A 66 -1.71 4.80 6.98
C LEU A 66 -2.26 3.71 7.88
N MET A 67 -3.33 4.04 8.59
CA MET A 67 -4.01 3.06 9.43
C MET A 67 -5.46 3.01 9.02
N MET A 68 -5.98 1.79 8.88
CA MET A 68 -7.36 1.61 8.49
C MET A 68 -7.88 0.30 9.04
N PRO A 69 -9.19 0.14 9.16
CA PRO A 69 -9.74 -1.12 9.65
C PRO A 69 -9.27 -2.30 8.81
N THR A 70 -8.95 -3.40 9.47
CA THR A 70 -8.49 -4.62 8.79
C THR A 70 -9.54 -5.12 7.79
N GLY A 71 -10.80 -4.87 8.07
CA GLY A 71 -11.89 -5.28 7.16
C GLY A 71 -11.87 -4.60 5.81
N PHE A 72 -11.07 -3.54 5.64
CA PHE A 72 -10.91 -2.87 4.35
C PHE A 72 -9.99 -3.65 3.41
N ILE A 73 -9.25 -4.60 3.92
CA ILE A 73 -8.21 -5.30 3.17
C ILE A 73 -8.78 -6.54 2.51
N ARG A 74 -8.58 -6.64 1.20
CA ARG A 74 -9.00 -7.80 0.44
C ARG A 74 -7.86 -8.81 0.30
N LEU A 75 -6.64 -8.31 0.11
CA LEU A 75 -5.50 -9.17 -0.17
C LEU A 75 -4.21 -8.42 0.12
N VAL A 76 -3.24 -9.11 0.67
CA VAL A 76 -1.89 -8.58 0.87
C VAL A 76 -0.92 -9.51 0.16
N VAL A 77 -0.10 -8.95 -0.71
CA VAL A 77 0.91 -9.71 -1.44
C VAL A 77 2.27 -9.16 -1.09
N SER A 78 3.12 -10.02 -0.56
CA SER A 78 4.47 -9.64 -0.19
C SER A 78 5.45 -10.25 -1.18
N VAL A 79 6.32 -9.43 -1.72
CA VAL A 79 7.29 -9.86 -2.71
C VAL A 79 8.68 -9.42 -2.29
N ARG A 80 9.61 -10.34 -2.41
CA ARG A 80 11.03 -10.04 -2.23
C ARG A 80 11.71 -10.26 -3.56
N SER A 81 12.32 -9.21 -4.07
CA SER A 81 12.96 -9.30 -5.36
C SER A 81 13.90 -8.12 -5.54
N ASP A 82 14.98 -8.33 -6.27
CA ASP A 82 15.85 -7.24 -6.68
C ASP A 82 15.62 -6.87 -8.14
N GLY A 83 14.53 -7.35 -8.71
CA GLY A 83 14.15 -7.02 -10.07
C GLY A 83 12.70 -6.57 -10.12
N ASP A 84 12.20 -6.39 -11.33
CA ASP A 84 10.81 -6.04 -11.55
C ASP A 84 9.91 -7.25 -11.37
N PHE A 85 8.72 -7.00 -10.90
CA PHE A 85 7.68 -8.03 -10.90
C PHE A 85 6.42 -7.39 -11.49
N GLY A 86 5.82 -8.07 -12.42
CA GLY A 86 4.78 -7.50 -13.25
C GLY A 86 3.37 -7.94 -12.90
N PHE A 87 3.17 -8.60 -11.80
CA PHE A 87 1.85 -9.11 -11.47
C PHE A 87 1.00 -8.11 -10.66
N ILE A 88 1.62 -7.02 -10.22
CA ILE A 88 0.86 -6.01 -9.49
C ILE A 88 0.52 -4.82 -10.38
#